data_977a20a469ba46bf0201509d108a2ea1
#
_entry.id   977a20a469ba46bf0201509d108a2ea1
#
_cell.length_a   1.000
_cell.length_b   1.000
_cell.length_c   1.000
_cell.angle_alpha   90.00
_cell.angle_beta   90.00
_cell.angle_gamma   90.00
#
_symmetry.space_group_name_H-M   'P 1'
#
loop_
_entity.id
_entity.type
_entity.pdbx_description
1 polymer ?
#
loop_
_entity_poly.entity_id
_entity_poly.type
_entity_poly.pdbx_seq_one_letter_code
_entity_poly.pdbx_strand_id
1 'polypeptide(L)'
;TLGYDGKGQYPVKSLKNLDSLDIDYSKGFILEKVVKLKKEISIIITRFSDQKYEIYEPIENVHENQILKYSKIPAEINDKILRQSKLWATQIAEELKYVGTLCVEFFIDRNDNLYVNEIAPRVHNSGHLTINAYNISQFENHVRAVCQLEQISLERIADAKMINVIGDQITIYRNKKFENNEFFFDYLKKEIKSKR
;
A
#
# COMPACT_ATOMS: atom_id res chain seq x y z
N THR A 1 -6.46 13.06 13.55
CA THR A 1 -5.05 12.61 13.47
C THR A 1 -4.79 11.19 13.99
N LEU A 2 -5.78 10.50 14.56
CA LEU A 2 -5.65 9.12 15.06
C LEU A 2 -6.55 8.14 14.29
N GLY A 3 -6.98 8.49 13.06
CA GLY A 3 -7.79 7.64 12.22
C GLY A 3 -6.98 6.56 11.51
N TYR A 4 -7.60 5.39 11.26
CA TYR A 4 -7.10 4.30 10.46
C TYR A 4 -8.27 3.66 9.69
N ASP A 5 -8.02 3.03 8.56
CA ASP A 5 -9.06 2.40 7.73
C ASP A 5 -10.28 3.33 7.50
N GLY A 6 -10.01 4.61 7.21
CA GLY A 6 -11.05 5.64 7.01
C GLY A 6 -11.79 6.14 8.24
N LYS A 7 -11.50 5.61 9.41
CA LYS A 7 -12.07 6.12 10.66
C LYS A 7 -11.52 7.51 10.97
N GLY A 8 -12.41 8.45 11.30
CA GLY A 8 -12.03 9.84 11.55
C GLY A 8 -11.81 10.67 10.27
N GLN A 9 -12.20 10.18 9.09
CA GLN A 9 -12.25 10.92 7.85
C GLN A 9 -13.68 11.38 7.57
N TYR A 10 -13.85 12.67 7.28
CA TYR A 10 -15.14 13.29 7.05
C TYR A 10 -15.13 14.00 5.69
N PRO A 11 -15.89 13.52 4.69
CA PRO A 11 -15.97 14.18 3.40
C PRO A 11 -16.72 15.51 3.52
N VAL A 12 -16.05 16.62 3.21
CA VAL A 12 -16.63 17.97 3.26
C VAL A 12 -16.88 18.46 1.84
N LYS A 13 -18.15 18.74 1.52
CA LYS A 13 -18.59 19.23 0.20
C LYS A 13 -18.78 20.75 0.16
N SER A 14 -18.98 21.38 1.30
CA SER A 14 -19.20 22.83 1.44
C SER A 14 -18.94 23.27 2.87
N LEU A 15 -18.79 24.60 3.10
CA LEU A 15 -18.69 25.17 4.45
C LEU A 15 -19.89 24.80 5.32
N LYS A 16 -21.12 24.88 4.79
CA LYS A 16 -22.33 24.46 5.52
C LYS A 16 -22.28 22.99 5.95
N ASN A 17 -21.68 22.12 5.12
CA ASN A 17 -21.53 20.73 5.48
C ASN A 17 -20.49 20.56 6.59
N LEU A 18 -19.41 21.36 6.58
CA LEU A 18 -18.43 21.36 7.67
C LEU A 18 -19.07 21.74 9.01
N ASP A 19 -19.85 22.81 9.03
CA ASP A 19 -20.57 23.29 10.24
C ASP A 19 -21.59 22.27 10.79
N SER A 20 -22.08 21.37 9.93
CA SER A 20 -23.06 20.34 10.29
C SER A 20 -22.44 19.02 10.78
N LEU A 21 -21.11 18.88 10.74
CA LEU A 21 -20.41 17.67 11.19
C LEU A 21 -20.37 17.65 12.73
N ASP A 22 -20.82 16.54 13.29
CA ASP A 22 -20.68 16.28 14.73
C ASP A 22 -19.25 15.76 15.01
N ILE A 23 -18.31 16.69 15.10
CA ILE A 23 -16.88 16.40 15.34
C ILE A 23 -16.36 17.25 16.50
N ASP A 24 -15.54 16.63 17.31
CA ASP A 24 -14.85 17.30 18.40
C ASP A 24 -13.58 18.00 17.88
N TYR A 25 -13.73 19.27 17.51
CA TYR A 25 -12.63 20.08 16.96
C TYR A 25 -11.43 20.24 17.91
N SER A 26 -11.59 19.96 19.20
CA SER A 26 -10.47 20.02 20.17
C SER A 26 -9.40 18.98 19.89
N LYS A 27 -9.72 17.92 19.16
CA LYS A 27 -8.78 16.83 18.79
C LYS A 27 -7.81 17.17 17.66
N GLY A 28 -7.97 18.31 17.03
CA GLY A 28 -7.17 18.71 15.88
C GLY A 28 -7.49 17.88 14.61
N PHE A 29 -7.75 18.59 13.50
CA PHE A 29 -8.04 18.00 12.20
C PHE A 29 -7.16 18.63 11.15
N ILE A 30 -6.92 17.87 10.06
CA ILE A 30 -6.29 18.37 8.85
C ILE A 30 -7.37 18.44 7.76
N LEU A 31 -7.47 19.58 7.08
CA LEU A 31 -8.33 19.72 5.92
C LEU A 31 -7.51 19.48 4.66
N GLU A 32 -7.87 18.45 3.91
CA GLU A 32 -7.15 18.05 2.71
C GLU A 32 -8.04 18.17 1.47
N LYS A 33 -7.44 18.52 0.35
CA LYS A 33 -8.13 18.53 -0.95
C LYS A 33 -8.41 17.09 -1.39
N VAL A 34 -9.65 16.82 -1.79
CA VAL A 34 -10.01 15.51 -2.36
C VAL A 34 -9.33 15.33 -3.71
N VAL A 35 -8.54 14.28 -3.84
CA VAL A 35 -7.87 13.89 -5.09
C VAL A 35 -8.87 13.15 -5.99
N LYS A 36 -8.96 13.55 -7.27
CA LYS A 36 -9.72 12.79 -8.28
C LYS A 36 -8.91 11.57 -8.70
N LEU A 37 -9.02 10.54 -7.90
CA LEU A 37 -8.19 9.36 -7.97
C LEU A 37 -8.34 8.62 -9.32
N LYS A 38 -7.19 8.25 -9.91
CA LYS A 38 -7.05 7.35 -11.05
C LYS A 38 -6.50 6.00 -10.59
N LYS A 39 -5.43 6.02 -9.81
CA LYS A 39 -4.76 4.84 -9.24
C LYS A 39 -4.15 5.14 -7.88
N GLU A 40 -3.93 4.09 -7.13
CA GLU A 40 -3.10 4.09 -5.92
C GLU A 40 -1.90 3.18 -6.12
N ILE A 41 -0.73 3.65 -5.71
CA ILE A 41 0.48 2.84 -5.72
C ILE A 41 1.21 2.95 -4.38
N SER A 42 2.03 1.96 -4.09
CA SER A 42 2.98 2.01 -2.98
C SER A 42 4.39 1.69 -3.44
N ILE A 43 5.36 2.32 -2.80
CA ILE A 43 6.79 1.99 -2.89
C ILE A 43 7.21 1.40 -1.56
N ILE A 44 7.71 0.17 -1.61
CA ILE A 44 8.41 -0.45 -0.48
C ILE A 44 9.90 -0.15 -0.67
N ILE A 45 10.50 0.48 0.32
CA ILE A 45 11.91 0.82 0.34
C ILE A 45 12.53 0.36 1.66
N THR A 46 13.70 -0.24 1.59
CA THR A 46 14.51 -0.60 2.76
C THR A 46 15.79 0.22 2.73
N ARG A 47 16.04 0.99 3.80
CA ARG A 47 17.27 1.74 4.01
C ARG A 47 18.14 1.01 5.02
N PHE A 48 19.42 0.84 4.68
CA PHE A 48 20.44 0.23 5.53
C PHE A 48 21.22 1.31 6.32
N SER A 49 21.91 0.90 7.37
CA SER A 49 22.70 1.81 8.22
C SER A 49 23.86 2.50 7.47
N ASP A 50 24.38 1.87 6.42
CA ASP A 50 25.43 2.41 5.53
C ASP A 50 24.88 3.34 4.44
N GLN A 51 23.61 3.76 4.57
CA GLN A 51 22.89 4.65 3.66
C GLN A 51 22.59 4.05 2.27
N LYS A 52 22.75 2.74 2.07
CA LYS A 52 22.27 2.06 0.88
C LYS A 52 20.78 1.78 0.94
N TYR A 53 20.18 1.56 -0.22
CA TYR A 53 18.74 1.31 -0.36
C TYR A 53 18.48 0.11 -1.24
N GLU A 54 17.43 -0.63 -0.90
CA GLU A 54 16.75 -1.56 -1.78
C GLU A 54 15.32 -1.09 -1.99
N ILE A 55 14.92 -0.91 -3.25
CA ILE A 55 13.62 -0.35 -3.62
C ILE A 55 12.89 -1.31 -4.53
N TYR A 56 11.78 -1.83 -4.05
CA TYR A 56 10.89 -2.66 -4.86
C TYR A 56 10.25 -1.83 -5.97
N GLU A 57 9.85 -2.48 -7.07
CA GLU A 57 9.07 -1.81 -8.10
C GLU A 57 7.73 -1.31 -7.51
N PRO A 58 7.14 -0.25 -8.11
CA PRO A 58 5.85 0.23 -7.66
C PRO A 58 4.78 -0.87 -7.67
N ILE A 59 4.03 -0.93 -6.60
CA ILE A 59 2.93 -1.87 -6.39
C ILE A 59 1.62 -1.12 -6.60
N GLU A 60 0.76 -1.58 -7.50
CA GLU A 60 -0.57 -1.03 -7.69
C GLU A 60 -1.53 -1.61 -6.66
N ASN A 61 -2.26 -0.74 -5.97
CA ASN A 61 -3.18 -1.10 -4.90
C ASN A 61 -4.62 -0.77 -5.30
N VAL A 62 -5.54 -1.62 -4.89
CA VAL A 62 -6.98 -1.37 -5.02
C VAL A 62 -7.62 -1.53 -3.65
N HIS A 63 -8.24 -0.45 -3.18
CA HIS A 63 -9.01 -0.41 -1.96
C HIS A 63 -10.51 -0.52 -2.23
N GLU A 64 -11.23 -1.17 -1.35
CA GLU A 64 -12.68 -1.21 -1.31
C GLU A 64 -13.11 -0.88 0.11
N ASN A 65 -13.98 0.15 0.27
CA ASN A 65 -14.38 0.66 1.58
C ASN A 65 -13.17 1.00 2.48
N GLN A 66 -12.15 1.61 1.89
CA GLN A 66 -10.88 2.04 2.53
C GLN A 66 -10.02 0.89 3.08
N ILE A 67 -10.32 -0.34 2.72
CA ILE A 67 -9.54 -1.51 3.08
C ILE A 67 -8.87 -2.06 1.82
N LEU A 68 -7.58 -2.38 1.91
CA LEU A 68 -6.84 -2.97 0.81
C LEU A 68 -7.48 -4.28 0.37
N LYS A 69 -7.96 -4.34 -0.86
CA LYS A 69 -8.58 -5.51 -1.46
C LYS A 69 -7.56 -6.40 -2.17
N TYR A 70 -6.74 -5.79 -3.00
CA TYR A 70 -5.63 -6.49 -3.64
C TYR A 70 -4.50 -5.52 -4.01
N SER A 71 -3.31 -6.11 -4.14
CA SER A 71 -2.12 -5.47 -4.69
C SER A 71 -1.58 -6.28 -5.85
N LYS A 72 -1.00 -5.62 -6.86
CA LYS A 72 -0.32 -6.28 -7.98
C LYS A 72 1.01 -5.63 -8.32
N ILE A 73 1.94 -6.43 -8.80
CA ILE A 73 3.24 -6.00 -9.30
C ILE A 73 3.53 -6.70 -10.64
N PRO A 74 4.04 -6.00 -11.64
CA PRO A 74 4.33 -4.57 -11.68
C PRO A 74 3.05 -3.71 -11.72
N ALA A 75 3.16 -2.46 -11.25
CA ALA A 75 2.11 -1.47 -11.43
C ALA A 75 2.06 -0.98 -12.89
N GLU A 76 0.86 -0.82 -13.44
CA GLU A 76 0.67 -0.25 -14.78
C GLU A 76 0.70 1.28 -14.73
N ILE A 77 1.89 1.86 -14.73
CA ILE A 77 2.14 3.31 -14.64
C ILE A 77 3.15 3.74 -15.71
N ASN A 78 3.17 5.03 -16.05
CA ASN A 78 4.13 5.58 -16.98
C ASN A 78 5.51 5.79 -16.32
N ASP A 79 6.56 5.93 -17.14
CA ASP A 79 7.94 6.10 -16.68
C ASP A 79 8.18 7.34 -15.82
N LYS A 80 7.41 8.41 -16.05
CA LYS A 80 7.51 9.62 -15.23
C LYS A 80 7.10 9.31 -13.79
N ILE A 81 5.95 8.69 -13.60
CA ILE A 81 5.44 8.29 -12.29
C ILE A 81 6.38 7.28 -11.62
N LEU A 82 6.86 6.30 -12.38
CA LEU A 82 7.82 5.30 -11.90
C LEU A 82 9.06 5.97 -11.29
N ARG A 83 9.70 6.87 -12.03
CA ARG A 83 10.91 7.56 -11.54
C ARG A 83 10.61 8.49 -10.38
N GLN A 84 9.52 9.23 -10.45
CA GLN A 84 9.15 10.22 -9.43
C GLN A 84 8.78 9.56 -8.10
N SER A 85 8.01 8.46 -8.12
CA SER A 85 7.62 7.74 -6.91
C SER A 85 8.84 7.12 -6.20
N LYS A 86 9.77 6.52 -6.94
CA LYS A 86 11.02 6.01 -6.38
C LYS A 86 11.89 7.12 -5.79
N LEU A 87 12.04 8.24 -6.51
CA LEU A 87 12.81 9.38 -6.02
C LEU A 87 12.24 9.93 -4.71
N TRP A 88 10.93 10.16 -4.65
CA TRP A 88 10.29 10.69 -3.45
C TRP A 88 10.35 9.72 -2.28
N ALA A 89 10.17 8.42 -2.52
CA ALA A 89 10.34 7.42 -1.47
C ALA A 89 11.78 7.41 -0.90
N THR A 90 12.78 7.57 -1.76
CA THR A 90 14.19 7.68 -1.31
C THR A 90 14.40 8.93 -0.48
N GLN A 91 13.97 10.10 -0.97
CA GLN A 91 14.09 11.36 -0.22
C GLN A 91 13.42 11.29 1.15
N ILE A 92 12.23 10.70 1.24
CA ILE A 92 11.53 10.50 2.51
C ILE A 92 12.33 9.59 3.45
N ALA A 93 12.88 8.49 2.95
CA ALA A 93 13.67 7.56 3.77
C ALA A 93 14.98 8.21 4.26
N GLU A 94 15.59 9.08 3.45
CA GLU A 94 16.78 9.87 3.83
C GLU A 94 16.47 10.89 4.91
N GLU A 95 15.46 11.72 4.71
CA GLU A 95 15.08 12.77 5.66
C GLU A 95 14.68 12.18 7.03
N LEU A 96 13.98 11.05 7.01
CA LEU A 96 13.63 10.34 8.25
C LEU A 96 14.83 9.64 8.89
N LYS A 97 15.94 9.46 8.18
CA LYS A 97 17.11 8.66 8.62
C LYS A 97 16.70 7.27 9.11
N TYR A 98 15.59 6.76 8.57
CA TYR A 98 14.99 5.51 9.01
C TYR A 98 15.85 4.33 8.56
N VAL A 99 16.19 3.42 9.46
CA VAL A 99 16.85 2.14 9.13
C VAL A 99 15.83 1.02 9.21
N GLY A 100 15.67 0.30 8.10
CA GLY A 100 14.65 -0.73 7.95
C GLY A 100 13.75 -0.48 6.75
N THR A 101 12.69 -1.27 6.64
CA THR A 101 11.70 -1.17 5.55
C THR A 101 10.60 -0.19 5.93
N LEU A 102 10.30 0.72 5.03
CA LEU A 102 9.12 1.59 5.08
C LEU A 102 8.32 1.51 3.78
N CYS A 103 7.07 1.87 3.87
CA CYS A 103 6.17 2.02 2.73
C CYS A 103 5.81 3.49 2.56
N VAL A 104 5.85 3.97 1.32
CA VAL A 104 5.25 5.25 0.94
C VAL A 104 4.09 4.98 0.00
N GLU A 105 2.90 5.41 0.38
CA GLU A 105 1.71 5.32 -0.44
C GLU A 105 1.50 6.61 -1.23
N PHE A 106 1.07 6.46 -2.47
CA PHE A 106 0.84 7.55 -3.40
C PHE A 106 -0.52 7.45 -4.07
N PHE A 107 -1.13 8.62 -4.27
CA PHE A 107 -2.24 8.80 -5.17
C PHE A 107 -1.77 9.30 -6.53
N ILE A 108 -2.35 8.76 -7.58
CA ILE A 108 -2.21 9.25 -8.96
C ILE A 108 -3.57 9.79 -9.39
N ASP A 109 -3.65 11.06 -9.72
CA ASP A 109 -4.88 11.67 -10.20
C ASP A 109 -5.13 11.40 -11.69
N ARG A 110 -6.28 11.85 -12.21
CA ARG A 110 -6.67 11.67 -13.61
C ARG A 110 -5.79 12.42 -14.62
N ASN A 111 -4.95 13.35 -14.14
CA ASN A 111 -3.99 14.09 -14.96
C ASN A 111 -2.56 13.56 -14.83
N ASP A 112 -2.39 12.37 -14.23
CA ASP A 112 -1.10 11.76 -13.93
C ASP A 112 -0.20 12.60 -13.01
N ASN A 113 -0.80 13.37 -12.09
CA ASN A 113 -0.07 13.97 -11.00
C ASN A 113 0.06 12.99 -9.85
N LEU A 114 1.25 12.97 -9.25
CA LEU A 114 1.58 12.11 -8.10
C LEU A 114 1.45 12.92 -6.80
N TYR A 115 0.88 12.31 -5.77
CA TYR A 115 0.74 12.87 -4.43
C TYR A 115 1.15 11.83 -3.40
N VAL A 116 1.93 12.23 -2.39
CA VAL A 116 2.17 11.37 -1.21
C VAL A 116 0.87 11.32 -0.41
N ASN A 117 0.42 10.12 -0.09
CA ASN A 117 -0.77 9.88 0.73
C ASN A 117 -0.37 9.59 2.18
N GLU A 118 0.38 8.52 2.38
CA GLU A 118 0.74 8.03 3.71
C GLU A 118 2.16 7.47 3.72
N ILE A 119 2.80 7.53 4.89
CA ILE A 119 4.09 6.89 5.16
C ILE A 119 3.89 5.92 6.31
N ALA A 120 4.19 4.65 6.07
CA ALA A 120 4.20 3.61 7.10
C ALA A 120 5.64 3.17 7.38
N PRO A 121 6.26 3.60 8.51
CA PRO A 121 7.65 3.25 8.86
C PRO A 121 7.72 1.81 9.41
N ARG A 122 7.34 0.85 8.59
CA ARG A 122 7.27 -0.58 8.88
C ARG A 122 7.02 -1.36 7.59
N VAL A 123 7.15 -2.68 7.65
CA VAL A 123 6.61 -3.57 6.62
C VAL A 123 5.11 -3.32 6.42
N HIS A 124 4.63 -3.44 5.19
CA HIS A 124 3.28 -3.02 4.80
C HIS A 124 2.50 -4.12 4.10
N ASN A 125 1.17 -4.10 4.23
CA ASN A 125 0.29 -5.10 3.65
C ASN A 125 0.44 -5.19 2.12
N SER A 126 0.51 -4.06 1.43
CA SER A 126 0.72 -4.04 -0.02
C SER A 126 2.02 -4.73 -0.46
N GLY A 127 3.04 -4.75 0.40
CA GLY A 127 4.33 -5.40 0.15
C GLY A 127 4.36 -6.91 0.45
N HIS A 128 3.27 -7.53 0.94
CA HIS A 128 3.26 -8.98 1.22
C HIS A 128 3.50 -9.82 -0.04
N LEU A 129 3.10 -9.32 -1.23
CA LEU A 129 3.36 -10.00 -2.49
C LEU A 129 4.86 -10.20 -2.78
N THR A 130 5.75 -9.43 -2.13
CA THR A 130 7.21 -9.57 -2.29
C THR A 130 7.71 -10.95 -1.85
N ILE A 131 6.96 -11.68 -1.00
CA ILE A 131 7.28 -13.05 -0.56
C ILE A 131 7.43 -13.99 -1.76
N ASN A 132 6.59 -13.81 -2.78
CA ASN A 132 6.55 -14.69 -3.95
C ASN A 132 7.00 -14.01 -5.25
N ALA A 133 7.10 -12.67 -5.26
CA ALA A 133 7.48 -11.90 -6.44
C ALA A 133 8.98 -11.62 -6.54
N TYR A 134 9.71 -11.69 -5.42
CA TYR A 134 11.12 -11.35 -5.34
C TYR A 134 11.96 -12.46 -4.71
N ASN A 135 13.26 -12.44 -5.00
CA ASN A 135 14.26 -13.29 -4.35
C ASN A 135 14.35 -13.02 -2.84
N ILE A 136 14.02 -11.79 -2.40
CA ILE A 136 14.00 -11.36 -0.99
C ILE A 136 12.71 -10.61 -0.71
N SER A 137 11.99 -11.02 0.35
CA SER A 137 10.78 -10.36 0.80
C SER A 137 11.07 -9.05 1.58
N GLN A 138 10.07 -8.17 1.66
CA GLN A 138 10.15 -6.98 2.50
C GLN A 138 10.46 -7.30 3.97
N PHE A 139 10.02 -8.46 4.46
CA PHE A 139 10.24 -8.90 5.84
C PHE A 139 11.70 -9.25 6.08
N GLU A 140 12.27 -10.07 5.19
CA GLU A 140 13.67 -10.43 5.27
C GLU A 140 14.57 -9.21 5.12
N ASN A 141 14.24 -8.33 4.16
CA ASN A 141 15.00 -7.11 3.92
C ASN A 141 14.96 -6.17 5.13
N HIS A 142 13.79 -6.08 5.82
CA HIS A 142 13.69 -5.35 7.07
C HIS A 142 14.62 -5.91 8.15
N VAL A 143 14.60 -7.23 8.36
CA VAL A 143 15.47 -7.89 9.34
C VAL A 143 16.96 -7.67 8.99
N ARG A 144 17.34 -7.82 7.71
CA ARG A 144 18.72 -7.55 7.26
C ARG A 144 19.15 -6.14 7.60
N ALA A 145 18.31 -5.14 7.33
CA ALA A 145 18.65 -3.75 7.60
C ALA A 145 18.81 -3.46 9.10
N VAL A 146 17.87 -3.90 9.94
CA VAL A 146 17.91 -3.62 11.39
C VAL A 146 18.96 -4.43 12.14
N CYS A 147 19.27 -5.63 11.65
CA CYS A 147 20.32 -6.49 12.21
C CYS A 147 21.70 -6.27 11.58
N GLN A 148 21.84 -5.29 10.69
CA GLN A 148 23.09 -4.97 9.98
C GLN A 148 23.68 -6.16 9.22
N LEU A 149 22.82 -7.01 8.67
CA LEU A 149 23.25 -8.12 7.81
C LEU A 149 23.59 -7.60 6.41
N GLU A 150 24.29 -8.41 5.65
CA GLU A 150 24.67 -8.09 4.29
C GLU A 150 23.43 -7.77 3.42
N GLN A 151 23.51 -6.67 2.68
CA GLN A 151 22.52 -6.30 1.68
C GLN A 151 22.56 -7.29 0.51
N ILE A 152 21.40 -7.71 0.05
CA ILE A 152 21.24 -8.54 -1.14
C ILE A 152 20.43 -7.76 -2.17
N SER A 153 20.93 -7.68 -3.40
CA SER A 153 20.25 -6.98 -4.47
C SER A 153 18.89 -7.62 -4.78
N LEU A 154 17.88 -6.77 -4.96
CA LEU A 154 16.52 -7.20 -5.29
C LEU A 154 16.45 -7.67 -6.74
N GLU A 155 15.89 -8.85 -6.93
CA GLU A 155 15.52 -9.39 -8.22
C GLU A 155 14.06 -9.81 -8.22
N ARG A 156 13.28 -9.26 -9.15
CA ARG A 156 11.89 -9.70 -9.34
C ARG A 156 11.87 -11.00 -10.12
N ILE A 157 11.39 -12.07 -9.50
CA ILE A 157 11.35 -13.41 -10.08
C ILE A 157 10.00 -13.73 -10.74
N ALA A 158 8.94 -13.01 -10.41
CA ALA A 158 7.62 -13.20 -10.98
C ALA A 158 6.74 -11.94 -10.87
N ASP A 159 5.78 -11.81 -11.77
CA ASP A 159 4.63 -10.96 -11.58
C ASP A 159 3.70 -11.58 -10.53
N ALA A 160 3.15 -10.77 -9.65
CA ALA A 160 2.32 -11.28 -8.57
C ALA A 160 1.09 -10.42 -8.31
N LYS A 161 0.03 -11.07 -7.85
CA LYS A 161 -1.17 -10.42 -7.32
C LYS A 161 -1.48 -11.01 -5.95
N MET A 162 -1.47 -10.18 -4.93
CA MET A 162 -1.92 -10.53 -3.58
C MET A 162 -3.38 -10.14 -3.43
N ILE A 163 -4.18 -11.02 -2.86
CA ILE A 163 -5.59 -10.77 -2.51
C ILE A 163 -5.70 -10.80 -0.99
N ASN A 164 -6.23 -9.72 -0.41
CA ASN A 164 -6.43 -9.62 1.02
C ASN A 164 -7.78 -10.25 1.39
N VAL A 165 -7.75 -11.39 2.08
CA VAL A 165 -8.94 -12.15 2.49
C VAL A 165 -9.26 -11.82 3.93
N ILE A 166 -10.35 -11.10 4.17
CA ILE A 166 -10.71 -10.57 5.50
C ILE A 166 -12.21 -10.72 5.79
N GLY A 167 -12.57 -10.64 7.07
CA GLY A 167 -13.96 -10.55 7.52
C GLY A 167 -14.84 -11.70 7.01
N ASP A 168 -15.95 -11.34 6.36
CA ASP A 168 -16.95 -12.28 5.87
C ASP A 168 -16.40 -13.29 4.85
N GLN A 169 -15.37 -12.93 4.09
CA GLN A 169 -14.72 -13.86 3.16
C GLN A 169 -14.06 -15.04 3.89
N ILE A 170 -13.48 -14.79 5.07
CA ILE A 170 -12.94 -15.87 5.93
C ILE A 170 -14.08 -16.78 6.42
N THR A 171 -15.21 -16.18 6.79
CA THR A 171 -16.39 -16.91 7.23
C THR A 171 -16.96 -17.78 6.10
N ILE A 172 -17.05 -17.25 4.88
CA ILE A 172 -17.45 -18.01 3.69
C ILE A 172 -16.49 -19.18 3.44
N TYR A 173 -15.18 -18.96 3.54
CA TYR A 173 -14.19 -20.01 3.40
C TYR A 173 -14.41 -21.14 4.42
N ARG A 174 -14.58 -20.80 5.69
CA ARG A 174 -14.80 -21.76 6.78
C ARG A 174 -16.10 -22.55 6.60
N ASN A 175 -17.17 -21.91 6.13
CA ASN A 175 -18.50 -22.50 6.04
C ASN A 175 -18.71 -23.35 4.78
N LYS A 176 -18.04 -23.01 3.66
CA LYS A 176 -18.23 -23.70 2.37
C LYS A 176 -17.40 -24.97 2.21
N LYS A 177 -16.53 -25.32 3.16
CA LYS A 177 -15.68 -26.54 3.11
C LYS A 177 -15.11 -26.75 1.70
N PHE A 178 -14.33 -25.80 1.22
CA PHE A 178 -13.65 -25.96 -0.08
C PHE A 178 -12.73 -27.19 0.00
N GLU A 179 -12.80 -28.03 -1.02
CA GLU A 179 -12.01 -29.29 -1.09
C GLU A 179 -10.51 -29.03 -1.09
N ASN A 180 -10.10 -27.86 -1.61
CA ASN A 180 -8.71 -27.40 -1.55
C ASN A 180 -8.64 -25.86 -1.71
N ASN A 181 -7.45 -25.30 -1.54
CA ASN A 181 -7.21 -23.87 -1.66
C ASN A 181 -7.44 -23.33 -3.09
N GLU A 182 -7.32 -24.16 -4.13
CA GLU A 182 -7.50 -23.77 -5.53
C GLU A 182 -8.95 -23.37 -5.81
N PHE A 183 -9.92 -24.16 -5.33
CA PHE A 183 -11.35 -23.82 -5.42
C PHE A 183 -11.69 -22.51 -4.71
N PHE A 184 -11.05 -22.24 -3.58
CA PHE A 184 -11.23 -20.98 -2.87
C PHE A 184 -10.67 -19.79 -3.66
N PHE A 185 -9.50 -19.91 -4.25
CA PHE A 185 -8.91 -18.85 -5.10
C PHE A 185 -9.75 -18.59 -6.36
N ASP A 186 -10.31 -19.61 -6.96
CA ASP A 186 -11.20 -19.45 -8.12
C ASP A 186 -12.53 -18.79 -7.75
N TYR A 187 -13.06 -19.10 -6.57
CA TYR A 187 -14.20 -18.39 -6.02
C TYR A 187 -13.88 -16.90 -5.83
N LEU A 188 -12.76 -16.57 -5.19
CA LEU A 188 -12.34 -15.17 -5.00
C LEU A 188 -12.11 -14.43 -6.32
N LYS A 189 -11.52 -15.09 -7.32
CA LYS A 189 -11.33 -14.51 -8.66
C LYS A 189 -12.67 -14.16 -9.33
N LYS A 190 -13.68 -15.03 -9.19
CA LYS A 190 -15.04 -14.79 -9.72
C LYS A 190 -15.71 -13.61 -9.02
N GLU A 191 -15.66 -13.56 -7.70
CA GLU A 191 -16.21 -12.45 -6.90
C GLU A 191 -15.58 -11.09 -7.26
N ILE A 192 -14.27 -11.07 -7.49
CA ILE A 192 -13.57 -9.84 -7.91
C ILE A 192 -13.99 -9.40 -9.32
N LYS A 193 -14.27 -10.35 -10.22
CA LYS A 193 -14.72 -10.04 -11.59
C LYS A 193 -16.17 -9.58 -11.67
N SER A 194 -17.04 -10.11 -10.81
CA SER A 194 -18.49 -9.82 -10.83
C SER A 194 -18.85 -8.42 -10.30
N LYS A 195 -17.91 -7.73 -9.65
CA LYS A 195 -18.11 -6.40 -9.06
C LYS A 195 -17.44 -5.25 -9.84
N ARG A 196 -17.15 -5.48 -11.14
CA ARG A 196 -16.66 -4.45 -12.05
C ARG A 196 -17.78 -3.82 -12.87
#